data_bc5985f3484eab4a9dfff7876f801100
#
_entry.id   bc5985f3484eab4a9dfff7876f801100
#
_cell.length_a   1.000
_cell.length_b   1.000
_cell.length_c   1.000
_cell.angle_alpha   90.00
_cell.angle_beta   90.00
_cell.angle_gamma   90.00
#
_symmetry.space_group_name_H-M   'P 1'
#
loop_
_entity.id
_entity.type
_entity.pdbx_description
1 polymer ?
#
loop_
_entity_poly.entity_id
_entity_poly.type
_entity_poly.pdbx_seq_one_letter_code
_entity_poly.pdbx_strand_id
1 'polypeptide(L)'
;MLKYLKKYWLFAILAPLFMVGEVLADLVQPRLMSTIVDEGVLGLSNNGVGNLNLVLTEGLKMIIFVILGGLSGILCGVCSNIASQNFGNDLRKDIFKNIMSFSLEQTDKFSTGSLITRVTNDITQLQNFIQMSMRGFIRTFMLFAGGIICMLSLNLSFGAVIACALPLVTICVIYFLSKANPLFSKLQQKLDNVNNVMQENVSXXXCIRFPRCQSLC
;
A
#
# COMPACT_ATOMS: atom_id res chain seq x y z
N MET A 1 -8.35 18.72 -2.35
CA MET A 1 -7.39 17.72 -1.84
C MET A 1 -5.94 18.22 -1.91
N LEU A 2 -5.45 18.66 -3.05
CA LEU A 2 -4.09 19.18 -3.24
C LEU A 2 -3.73 20.36 -2.32
N LYS A 3 -4.71 21.19 -1.93
CA LYS A 3 -4.52 22.34 -1.02
C LYS A 3 -3.94 21.89 0.34
N TYR A 4 -4.41 20.79 0.90
CA TYR A 4 -3.98 20.25 2.20
C TYR A 4 -2.59 19.59 2.12
N LEU A 5 -2.31 18.88 1.01
CA LEU A 5 -0.99 18.30 0.78
C LEU A 5 0.08 19.37 0.58
N LYS A 6 -0.26 20.50 -0.06
CA LYS A 6 0.65 21.61 -0.34
C LYS A 6 1.26 22.21 0.94
N LYS A 7 0.54 22.15 2.05
CA LYS A 7 1.05 22.60 3.37
C LYS A 7 2.19 21.71 3.89
N TYR A 8 2.16 20.40 3.53
CA TYR A 8 3.15 19.41 3.97
C TYR A 8 3.99 18.88 2.78
N TRP A 9 4.19 19.75 1.77
CA TRP A 9 4.86 19.39 0.51
C TRP A 9 6.25 18.78 0.72
N LEU A 10 6.96 19.23 1.77
CA LEU A 10 8.28 18.71 2.10
C LEU A 10 8.24 17.20 2.38
N PHE A 11 7.33 16.75 3.27
CA PHE A 11 7.18 15.32 3.59
C PHE A 11 6.58 14.54 2.41
N ALA A 12 5.71 15.20 1.63
CA ALA A 12 5.09 14.61 0.44
C ALA A 12 6.10 14.36 -0.70
N ILE A 13 7.22 15.12 -0.74
CA ILE A 13 8.33 14.92 -1.70
C ILE A 13 9.41 14.02 -1.11
N LEU A 14 9.74 14.16 0.18
CA LEU A 14 10.76 13.33 0.83
C LEU A 14 10.39 11.85 0.85
N ALA A 15 9.11 11.52 1.07
CA ALA A 15 8.66 10.13 1.12
C ALA A 15 8.95 9.40 -0.21
N PRO A 16 8.52 9.90 -1.39
CA PRO A 16 8.91 9.33 -2.68
C PRO A 16 10.43 9.27 -2.90
N LEU A 17 11.16 10.31 -2.48
CA LEU A 17 12.61 10.36 -2.67
C LEU A 17 13.30 9.22 -1.90
N PHE A 18 12.93 9.01 -0.64
CA PHE A 18 13.44 7.88 0.16
C PHE A 18 13.00 6.53 -0.42
N MET A 19 11.79 6.45 -0.98
CA MET A 19 11.30 5.23 -1.66
C MET A 19 12.19 4.88 -2.86
N VAL A 20 12.60 5.89 -3.65
CA VAL A 20 13.54 5.68 -4.77
C VAL A 20 14.88 5.11 -4.25
N GLY A 21 15.39 5.63 -3.14
CA GLY A 21 16.61 5.11 -2.49
C GLY A 21 16.49 3.64 -2.09
N GLU A 22 15.37 3.25 -1.48
CA GLU A 22 15.05 1.86 -1.11
C GLU A 22 15.03 0.95 -2.35
N VAL A 23 14.30 1.36 -3.40
CA VAL A 23 14.15 0.58 -4.64
C VAL A 23 15.48 0.41 -5.37
N LEU A 24 16.31 1.46 -5.41
CA LEU A 24 17.65 1.37 -6.04
C LEU A 24 18.52 0.35 -5.29
N ALA A 25 18.48 0.34 -3.97
CA ALA A 25 19.18 -0.67 -3.17
C ALA A 25 18.68 -2.08 -3.49
N ASP A 26 17.35 -2.27 -3.61
CA ASP A 26 16.74 -3.56 -3.98
C ASP A 26 17.19 -4.03 -5.37
N LEU A 27 17.27 -3.12 -6.35
CA LEU A 27 17.63 -3.45 -7.75
C LEU A 27 19.12 -3.79 -7.93
N VAL A 28 19.99 -3.33 -7.03
CA VAL A 28 21.44 -3.62 -7.08
C VAL A 28 21.73 -5.05 -6.55
N GLN A 29 20.92 -5.57 -5.62
CA GLN A 29 21.17 -6.85 -4.93
C GLN A 29 21.29 -8.05 -5.88
N PRO A 30 20.39 -8.26 -6.88
CA PRO A 30 20.53 -9.41 -7.79
C PRO A 30 21.85 -9.39 -8.58
N ARG A 31 22.35 -8.21 -8.95
CA ARG A 31 23.62 -8.05 -9.68
C ARG A 31 24.81 -8.45 -8.79
N LEU A 32 24.84 -7.99 -7.55
CA LEU A 32 25.88 -8.37 -6.58
C LEU A 32 25.87 -9.89 -6.32
N MET A 33 24.66 -10.47 -6.19
CA MET A 33 24.49 -11.92 -5.98
C MET A 33 25.01 -12.71 -7.19
N SER A 34 24.73 -12.26 -8.42
CA SER A 34 25.27 -12.88 -9.64
C SER A 34 26.81 -12.86 -9.62
N THR A 35 27.42 -11.72 -9.28
CA THR A 35 28.89 -11.60 -9.17
C THR A 35 29.46 -12.55 -8.12
N ILE A 36 28.83 -12.69 -6.97
CA ILE A 36 29.24 -13.63 -5.91
C ILE A 36 29.21 -15.07 -6.42
N VAL A 37 28.14 -15.45 -7.12
CA VAL A 37 27.97 -16.83 -7.60
C VAL A 37 28.94 -17.09 -8.77
N ASP A 38 28.93 -16.22 -9.78
CA ASP A 38 29.67 -16.47 -11.05
C ASP A 38 31.18 -16.38 -10.85
N GLU A 39 31.66 -15.34 -10.18
CA GLU A 39 33.10 -15.11 -10.03
C GLU A 39 33.63 -15.57 -8.66
N GLY A 40 32.82 -15.42 -7.61
CA GLY A 40 33.23 -15.76 -6.24
C GLY A 40 33.22 -17.26 -5.97
N VAL A 41 32.15 -17.95 -6.37
CA VAL A 41 31.97 -19.40 -6.08
C VAL A 41 32.41 -20.25 -7.27
N LEU A 42 31.87 -19.98 -8.46
CA LEU A 42 32.14 -20.80 -9.66
C LEU A 42 33.49 -20.47 -10.30
N GLY A 43 34.08 -19.31 -10.03
CA GLY A 43 35.38 -18.91 -10.56
C GLY A 43 35.41 -18.85 -12.09
N LEU A 44 34.30 -18.40 -12.73
CA LEU A 44 34.17 -18.44 -14.21
C LEU A 44 35.27 -17.63 -14.92
N SER A 45 35.78 -16.59 -14.28
CA SER A 45 36.89 -15.76 -14.80
C SER A 45 38.27 -16.26 -14.35
N ASN A 46 38.36 -17.27 -13.46
CA ASN A 46 39.61 -17.72 -12.83
C ASN A 46 39.79 -19.25 -12.93
N ASN A 47 39.48 -19.82 -14.09
CA ASN A 47 39.66 -21.26 -14.42
C ASN A 47 38.99 -22.23 -13.40
N GLY A 48 37.84 -21.84 -12.84
CA GLY A 48 37.09 -22.66 -11.89
C GLY A 48 37.59 -22.59 -10.46
N VAL A 49 38.48 -21.64 -10.13
CA VAL A 49 38.94 -21.44 -8.75
C VAL A 49 38.16 -20.27 -8.13
N GLY A 50 37.34 -20.59 -7.14
CA GLY A 50 36.55 -19.57 -6.42
C GLY A 50 37.46 -18.61 -5.65
N ASN A 51 36.99 -17.40 -5.48
CA ASN A 51 37.71 -16.31 -4.81
C ASN A 51 36.98 -15.86 -3.53
N LEU A 52 37.41 -16.35 -2.37
CA LEU A 52 36.80 -16.07 -1.08
C LEU A 52 36.81 -14.56 -0.74
N ASN A 53 37.91 -13.86 -1.09
CA ASN A 53 38.01 -12.42 -0.85
C ASN A 53 36.96 -11.63 -1.61
N LEU A 54 36.66 -12.05 -2.86
CA LEU A 54 35.62 -11.43 -3.69
C LEU A 54 34.22 -11.68 -3.06
N VAL A 55 33.95 -12.91 -2.61
CA VAL A 55 32.69 -13.26 -1.93
C VAL A 55 32.50 -12.37 -0.69
N LEU A 56 33.52 -12.20 0.14
CA LEU A 56 33.47 -11.40 1.35
C LEU A 56 33.25 -9.91 1.03
N THR A 57 33.95 -9.39 0.02
CA THR A 57 33.85 -7.99 -0.39
C THR A 57 32.46 -7.66 -0.97
N GLU A 58 31.97 -8.48 -1.89
CA GLU A 58 30.64 -8.28 -2.51
C GLU A 58 29.53 -8.57 -1.49
N GLY A 59 29.71 -9.54 -0.60
CA GLY A 59 28.79 -9.82 0.51
C GLY A 59 28.69 -8.64 1.48
N LEU A 60 29.83 -8.01 1.83
CA LEU A 60 29.85 -6.81 2.68
C LEU A 60 29.13 -5.65 1.99
N LYS A 61 29.34 -5.45 0.67
CA LYS A 61 28.59 -4.43 -0.13
C LYS A 61 27.09 -4.70 -0.06
N MET A 62 26.64 -5.96 -0.21
CA MET A 62 25.22 -6.32 -0.10
C MET A 62 24.63 -5.90 1.25
N ILE A 63 25.35 -6.20 2.35
CA ILE A 63 24.92 -5.83 3.72
C ILE A 63 24.77 -4.30 3.83
N ILE A 64 25.74 -3.54 3.32
CA ILE A 64 25.70 -2.06 3.32
C ILE A 64 24.47 -1.56 2.54
N PHE A 65 24.21 -2.11 1.34
CA PHE A 65 23.03 -1.72 0.53
C PHE A 65 21.71 -2.08 1.23
N VAL A 66 21.64 -3.24 1.91
CA VAL A 66 20.45 -3.63 2.70
C VAL A 66 20.21 -2.63 3.85
N ILE A 67 21.25 -2.26 4.58
CA ILE A 67 21.14 -1.29 5.69
C ILE A 67 20.70 0.08 5.15
N LEU A 68 21.31 0.58 4.08
CA LEU A 68 20.97 1.88 3.48
C LEU A 68 19.54 1.86 2.92
N GLY A 69 19.15 0.79 2.22
CA GLY A 69 17.79 0.59 1.71
C GLY A 69 16.77 0.54 2.84
N GLY A 70 17.06 -0.23 3.89
CA GLY A 70 16.20 -0.35 5.08
C GLY A 70 16.01 0.99 5.78
N LEU A 71 17.08 1.76 5.97
CA LEU A 71 17.01 3.11 6.55
C LEU A 71 16.14 4.03 5.67
N SER A 72 16.34 4.00 4.35
CA SER A 72 15.52 4.76 3.38
C SER A 72 14.05 4.37 3.49
N GLY A 73 13.74 3.07 3.60
CA GLY A 73 12.38 2.54 3.78
C GLY A 73 11.70 3.03 5.05
N ILE A 74 12.45 3.03 6.17
CA ILE A 74 11.96 3.56 7.46
C ILE A 74 11.65 5.06 7.33
N LEU A 75 12.58 5.84 6.75
CA LEU A 75 12.40 7.29 6.55
C LEU A 75 11.20 7.58 5.63
N CYS A 76 11.05 6.81 4.56
CA CYS A 76 9.87 6.88 3.68
C CYS A 76 8.58 6.63 4.46
N GLY A 77 8.55 5.58 5.29
CA GLY A 77 7.41 5.23 6.14
C GLY A 77 7.04 6.35 7.11
N VAL A 78 8.02 6.93 7.78
CA VAL A 78 7.83 8.05 8.72
C VAL A 78 7.29 9.28 7.98
N CYS A 79 7.93 9.68 6.86
CA CYS A 79 7.52 10.86 6.09
C CYS A 79 6.10 10.70 5.52
N SER A 80 5.77 9.54 4.94
CA SER A 80 4.45 9.29 4.37
C SER A 80 3.36 9.26 5.46
N ASN A 81 3.68 8.70 6.64
CA ASN A 81 2.76 8.67 7.77
C ASN A 81 2.50 10.11 8.29
N ILE A 82 3.54 10.92 8.50
CA ILE A 82 3.40 12.32 8.93
C ILE A 82 2.55 13.11 7.92
N ALA A 83 2.82 12.97 6.62
CA ALA A 83 2.07 13.66 5.57
C ALA A 83 0.59 13.25 5.58
N SER A 84 0.30 11.94 5.65
CA SER A 84 -1.07 11.43 5.61
C SER A 84 -1.87 11.77 6.88
N GLN A 85 -1.26 11.68 8.06
CA GLN A 85 -1.90 12.02 9.35
C GLN A 85 -2.24 13.51 9.42
N ASN A 86 -1.31 14.37 9.03
CA ASN A 86 -1.54 15.82 9.02
C ASN A 86 -2.61 16.21 8.01
N PHE A 87 -2.61 15.58 6.82
CA PHE A 87 -3.67 15.74 5.82
C PHE A 87 -5.04 15.39 6.42
N GLY A 88 -5.16 14.23 7.09
CA GLY A 88 -6.40 13.78 7.72
C GLY A 88 -6.87 14.72 8.84
N ASN A 89 -5.94 15.21 9.66
CA ASN A 89 -6.27 16.16 10.75
C ASN A 89 -6.80 17.48 10.21
N ASP A 90 -6.15 18.05 9.20
CA ASP A 90 -6.60 19.31 8.58
C ASP A 90 -7.96 19.12 7.89
N LEU A 91 -8.16 18.00 7.22
CA LEU A 91 -9.43 17.65 6.57
C LEU A 91 -10.56 17.49 7.61
N ARG A 92 -10.30 16.79 8.75
CA ARG A 92 -11.27 16.65 9.85
C ARG A 92 -11.68 18.01 10.41
N LYS A 93 -10.72 18.90 10.65
CA LYS A 93 -10.97 20.27 11.16
C LYS A 93 -11.87 21.06 10.22
N ASP A 94 -11.59 21.02 8.91
CA ASP A 94 -12.35 21.77 7.91
C ASP A 94 -13.77 21.20 7.74
N ILE A 95 -13.92 19.88 7.71
CA ILE A 95 -15.24 19.23 7.62
C ILE A 95 -16.05 19.52 8.88
N PHE A 96 -15.45 19.40 10.08
CA PHE A 96 -16.13 19.71 11.35
C PHE A 96 -16.59 21.17 11.37
N LYS A 97 -15.73 22.09 10.95
CA LYS A 97 -16.06 23.53 10.86
C LYS A 97 -17.25 23.76 9.90
N ASN A 98 -17.27 23.07 8.76
CA ASN A 98 -18.38 23.16 7.80
C ASN A 98 -19.69 22.61 8.38
N ILE A 99 -19.62 21.46 9.07
CA ILE A 99 -20.80 20.85 9.74
C ILE A 99 -21.38 21.82 10.79
N MET A 100 -20.51 22.46 11.58
CA MET A 100 -20.94 23.41 12.60
C MET A 100 -21.53 24.70 12.02
N SER A 101 -21.33 24.98 10.74
CA SER A 101 -21.91 26.10 10.03
C SER A 101 -23.25 25.78 9.35
N PHE A 102 -23.72 24.54 9.42
CA PHE A 102 -25.00 24.11 8.82
C PHE A 102 -26.17 24.72 9.59
N SER A 103 -27.20 25.12 8.87
CA SER A 103 -28.49 25.51 9.48
C SER A 103 -29.21 24.27 10.01
N LEU A 104 -30.15 24.47 10.93
CA LEU A 104 -31.00 23.40 11.51
C LEU A 104 -31.67 22.57 10.40
N GLU A 105 -32.19 23.26 9.37
CA GLU A 105 -32.84 22.63 8.23
C GLU A 105 -31.88 21.71 7.42
N GLN A 106 -30.59 22.10 7.32
CA GLN A 106 -29.57 21.31 6.65
C GLN A 106 -29.15 20.12 7.50
N THR A 107 -29.08 20.29 8.82
CA THR A 107 -28.71 19.24 9.77
C THR A 107 -29.78 18.13 9.81
N ASP A 108 -31.06 18.49 9.71
CA ASP A 108 -32.17 17.53 9.70
C ASP A 108 -32.16 16.60 8.47
N LYS A 109 -31.59 17.04 7.36
CA LYS A 109 -31.45 16.23 6.14
C LYS A 109 -30.40 15.11 6.28
N PHE A 110 -29.47 15.24 7.22
CA PHE A 110 -28.41 14.26 7.45
C PHE A 110 -28.53 13.74 8.88
N SER A 111 -28.55 12.42 9.05
CA SER A 111 -28.52 11.86 10.40
C SER A 111 -27.13 12.15 11.04
N THR A 112 -27.14 12.47 12.32
CA THR A 112 -25.91 12.72 13.10
C THR A 112 -24.93 11.56 13.01
N GLY A 113 -25.45 10.32 13.00
CA GLY A 113 -24.64 9.11 12.85
C GLY A 113 -23.91 9.06 11.53
N SER A 114 -24.58 9.45 10.42
CA SER A 114 -23.95 9.50 9.08
C SER A 114 -22.82 10.53 9.04
N LEU A 115 -23.03 11.70 9.62
CA LEU A 115 -22.02 12.78 9.66
C LEU A 115 -20.80 12.34 10.47
N ILE A 116 -21.00 11.70 11.62
CA ILE A 116 -19.92 11.17 12.46
C ILE A 116 -19.11 10.11 11.69
N THR A 117 -19.80 9.18 11.02
CA THR A 117 -19.15 8.12 10.22
C THR A 117 -18.27 8.72 9.10
N ARG A 118 -18.75 9.77 8.42
CA ARG A 118 -17.98 10.45 7.36
C ARG A 118 -16.74 11.15 7.93
N VAL A 119 -16.85 11.82 9.06
CA VAL A 119 -15.74 12.55 9.70
C VAL A 119 -14.69 11.57 10.27
N THR A 120 -15.11 10.38 10.69
CA THR A 120 -14.20 9.40 11.29
C THR A 120 -13.69 8.38 10.24
N ASN A 121 -14.58 7.59 9.68
CA ASN A 121 -14.23 6.45 8.84
C ASN A 121 -13.77 6.85 7.43
N ASP A 122 -14.54 7.71 6.75
CA ASP A 122 -14.22 8.08 5.36
C ASP A 122 -12.89 8.84 5.27
N ILE A 123 -12.62 9.73 6.24
CA ILE A 123 -11.34 10.46 6.29
C ILE A 123 -10.18 9.49 6.58
N THR A 124 -10.39 8.50 7.45
CA THR A 124 -9.37 7.47 7.73
C THR A 124 -9.07 6.65 6.47
N GLN A 125 -10.09 6.30 5.68
CA GLN A 125 -9.90 5.62 4.38
C GLN A 125 -9.08 6.50 3.42
N LEU A 126 -9.36 7.79 3.35
CA LEU A 126 -8.60 8.75 2.53
C LEU A 126 -7.15 8.87 3.00
N GLN A 127 -6.91 8.92 4.32
CA GLN A 127 -5.55 8.92 4.89
C GLN A 127 -4.77 7.68 4.46
N ASN A 128 -5.38 6.50 4.61
CA ASN A 128 -4.78 5.22 4.24
C ASN A 128 -4.47 5.17 2.74
N PHE A 129 -5.39 5.66 1.91
CA PHE A 129 -5.20 5.74 0.45
C PHE A 129 -4.01 6.62 0.08
N ILE A 130 -3.88 7.81 0.70
CA ILE A 130 -2.75 8.73 0.45
C ILE A 130 -1.43 8.07 0.89
N GLN A 131 -1.40 7.48 2.08
CA GLN A 131 -0.21 6.79 2.60
C GLN A 131 0.23 5.64 1.67
N MET A 132 -0.74 4.81 1.26
CA MET A 132 -0.51 3.68 0.35
C MET A 132 -0.04 4.17 -1.04
N SER A 133 -0.61 5.27 -1.53
CA SER A 133 -0.23 5.87 -2.83
C SER A 133 1.21 6.39 -2.80
N MET A 134 1.59 7.11 -1.76
CA MET A 134 2.93 7.69 -1.61
C MET A 134 4.03 6.64 -1.50
N ARG A 135 3.70 5.46 -0.96
CA ARG A 135 4.65 4.35 -0.77
C ARG A 135 4.47 3.26 -1.82
N GLY A 136 3.26 2.70 -1.91
CA GLY A 136 2.97 1.50 -2.72
C GLY A 136 3.06 1.74 -4.22
N PHE A 137 2.40 2.78 -4.73
CA PHE A 137 2.38 3.08 -6.17
C PHE A 137 3.78 3.36 -6.69
N ILE A 138 4.54 4.20 -5.99
CA ILE A 138 5.89 4.61 -6.41
C ILE A 138 6.82 3.38 -6.39
N ARG A 139 6.78 2.58 -5.32
CA ARG A 139 7.56 1.34 -5.20
C ARG A 139 7.27 0.38 -6.35
N THR A 140 5.99 0.09 -6.58
CA THR A 140 5.56 -0.86 -7.63
C THR A 140 5.99 -0.39 -9.02
N PHE A 141 5.75 0.89 -9.33
CA PHE A 141 6.13 1.47 -10.63
C PHE A 141 7.65 1.43 -10.85
N MET A 142 8.42 1.84 -9.83
CA MET A 142 9.89 1.87 -9.90
C MET A 142 10.49 0.47 -10.01
N LEU A 143 9.97 -0.51 -9.25
CA LEU A 143 10.42 -1.91 -9.35
C LEU A 143 10.08 -2.51 -10.71
N PHE A 144 8.90 -2.22 -11.23
CA PHE A 144 8.46 -2.70 -12.55
C PHE A 144 9.36 -2.13 -13.65
N ALA A 145 9.52 -0.81 -13.70
CA ALA A 145 10.35 -0.13 -14.70
C ALA A 145 11.84 -0.50 -14.55
N GLY A 146 12.35 -0.46 -13.33
CA GLY A 146 13.73 -0.81 -13.01
C GLY A 146 14.06 -2.27 -13.32
N GLY A 147 13.16 -3.16 -12.98
CA GLY A 147 13.30 -4.59 -13.29
C GLY A 147 13.41 -4.85 -14.80
N ILE A 148 12.52 -4.21 -15.58
CA ILE A 148 12.58 -4.32 -17.05
C ILE A 148 13.91 -3.78 -17.58
N ILE A 149 14.34 -2.60 -17.13
CA ILE A 149 15.62 -2.00 -17.55
C ILE A 149 16.80 -2.90 -17.19
N CYS A 150 16.82 -3.44 -15.97
CA CYS A 150 17.88 -4.37 -15.53
C CYS A 150 17.93 -5.63 -16.40
N MET A 151 16.78 -6.23 -16.68
CA MET A 151 16.70 -7.43 -17.52
C MET A 151 17.19 -7.19 -18.94
N LEU A 152 16.76 -6.07 -19.55
CA LEU A 152 17.18 -5.70 -20.92
C LEU A 152 18.68 -5.40 -20.98
N SER A 153 19.27 -4.86 -19.92
CA SER A 153 20.70 -4.55 -19.88
C SER A 153 21.56 -5.81 -19.68
N LEU A 154 21.00 -6.89 -19.11
CA LEU A 154 21.72 -8.16 -18.95
C LEU A 154 21.73 -8.96 -20.26
N ASN A 155 20.59 -9.13 -20.90
CA ASN A 155 20.50 -9.88 -22.16
C ASN A 155 19.15 -9.62 -22.85
N LEU A 156 19.22 -9.27 -24.12
CA LEU A 156 18.03 -8.98 -24.95
C LEU A 156 17.09 -10.19 -25.08
N SER A 157 17.63 -11.40 -25.05
CA SER A 157 16.84 -12.64 -25.10
C SER A 157 15.91 -12.79 -23.90
N PHE A 158 16.34 -12.37 -22.70
CA PHE A 158 15.49 -12.36 -21.50
C PHE A 158 14.37 -11.32 -21.65
N GLY A 159 14.64 -10.20 -22.34
CA GLY A 159 13.62 -9.20 -22.67
C GLY A 159 12.47 -9.78 -23.49
N ALA A 160 12.77 -10.65 -24.48
CA ALA A 160 11.75 -11.31 -25.29
C ALA A 160 10.85 -12.24 -24.45
N VAL A 161 11.44 -12.99 -23.51
CA VAL A 161 10.67 -13.86 -22.58
C VAL A 161 9.71 -13.03 -21.74
N ILE A 162 10.15 -11.90 -21.20
CA ILE A 162 9.32 -11.00 -20.39
C ILE A 162 8.21 -10.38 -21.24
N ALA A 163 8.54 -9.95 -22.47
CA ALA A 163 7.58 -9.36 -23.41
C ALA A 163 6.43 -10.34 -23.73
N CYS A 164 6.70 -11.65 -23.70
CA CYS A 164 5.67 -12.70 -23.86
C CYS A 164 4.94 -13.00 -22.54
N ALA A 165 5.67 -13.05 -21.43
CA ALA A 165 5.12 -13.43 -20.12
C ALA A 165 4.18 -12.35 -19.54
N LEU A 166 4.54 -11.05 -19.66
CA LEU A 166 3.75 -9.94 -19.07
C LEU A 166 2.31 -9.87 -19.61
N PRO A 167 2.06 -9.89 -20.92
CA PRO A 167 0.67 -9.89 -21.41
C PRO A 167 -0.09 -11.14 -20.98
N LEU A 168 0.55 -12.31 -20.94
CA LEU A 168 -0.08 -13.55 -20.47
C LEU A 168 -0.55 -13.41 -19.01
N VAL A 169 0.35 -12.95 -18.13
CA VAL A 169 0.02 -12.71 -16.70
C VAL A 169 -1.08 -11.67 -16.57
N THR A 170 -1.02 -10.60 -17.36
CA THR A 170 -2.04 -9.52 -17.34
C THR A 170 -3.42 -10.07 -17.70
N ILE A 171 -3.51 -10.87 -18.76
CA ILE A 171 -4.76 -11.52 -19.20
C ILE A 171 -5.29 -12.44 -18.09
N CYS A 172 -4.42 -13.26 -17.47
CA CYS A 172 -4.80 -14.13 -16.36
C CYS A 172 -5.34 -13.33 -15.17
N VAL A 173 -4.68 -12.23 -14.78
CA VAL A 173 -5.11 -11.37 -13.67
C VAL A 173 -6.48 -10.76 -13.97
N ILE A 174 -6.67 -10.20 -15.18
CA ILE A 174 -7.96 -9.62 -15.59
C ILE A 174 -9.07 -10.69 -15.54
N TYR A 175 -8.80 -11.88 -16.07
CA TYR A 175 -9.75 -13.00 -16.06
C TYR A 175 -10.14 -13.38 -14.61
N PHE A 176 -9.16 -13.58 -13.72
CA PHE A 176 -9.42 -13.94 -12.33
C PHE A 176 -10.17 -12.84 -11.57
N LEU A 177 -9.81 -11.56 -11.78
CA LEU A 177 -10.51 -10.42 -11.16
C LEU A 177 -11.96 -10.35 -11.62
N SER A 178 -12.22 -10.57 -12.91
CA SER A 178 -13.58 -10.58 -13.48
C SER A 178 -14.45 -11.68 -12.86
N LYS A 179 -13.85 -12.84 -12.56
CA LYS A 179 -14.55 -13.94 -11.89
C LYS A 179 -14.70 -13.74 -10.38
N ALA A 180 -13.70 -13.11 -9.74
CA ALA A 180 -13.68 -12.87 -8.29
C ALA A 180 -14.70 -11.81 -7.86
N ASN A 181 -14.83 -10.73 -8.64
CA ASN A 181 -15.69 -9.57 -8.31
C ASN A 181 -17.15 -9.98 -7.99
N PRO A 182 -17.85 -10.77 -8.84
CA PRO A 182 -19.22 -11.18 -8.51
C PRO A 182 -19.29 -12.11 -7.29
N LEU A 183 -18.25 -12.91 -7.03
CA LEU A 183 -18.17 -13.77 -5.84
C LEU A 183 -18.01 -12.92 -4.57
N PHE A 184 -17.19 -11.88 -4.59
CA PHE A 184 -17.04 -10.93 -3.49
C PHE A 184 -18.35 -10.21 -3.20
N SER A 185 -19.07 -9.79 -4.23
CA SER A 185 -20.39 -9.14 -4.08
C SER A 185 -21.40 -10.09 -3.41
N LYS A 186 -21.45 -11.35 -3.83
CA LYS A 186 -22.32 -12.38 -3.21
C LYS A 186 -21.91 -12.64 -1.75
N LEU A 187 -20.61 -12.71 -1.48
CA LEU A 187 -20.10 -12.90 -0.12
C LEU A 187 -20.54 -11.72 0.79
N GLN A 188 -20.40 -10.48 0.29
CA GLN A 188 -20.83 -9.28 1.01
C GLN A 188 -22.32 -9.34 1.35
N GLN A 189 -23.16 -9.69 0.38
CA GLN A 189 -24.61 -9.86 0.59
C GLN A 189 -24.93 -10.91 1.63
N LYS A 190 -24.21 -12.03 1.63
CA LYS A 190 -24.39 -13.10 2.64
C LYS A 190 -23.95 -12.64 4.03
N LEU A 191 -22.83 -11.90 4.11
CA LEU A 191 -22.35 -11.31 5.37
C LEU A 191 -23.36 -10.29 5.92
N ASP A 192 -23.91 -9.44 5.06
CA ASP A 192 -24.95 -8.46 5.43
C ASP A 192 -26.19 -9.17 5.97
N ASN A 193 -26.61 -10.26 5.33
CA ASN A 193 -27.75 -11.07 5.82
C ASN A 193 -27.46 -11.69 7.20
N VAL A 194 -26.25 -12.23 7.39
CA VAL A 194 -25.83 -12.77 8.69
C VAL A 194 -25.83 -11.67 9.76
N ASN A 195 -25.28 -10.51 9.44
CA ASN A 195 -25.27 -9.35 10.35
C ASN A 195 -26.68 -8.91 10.71
N ASN A 196 -27.59 -8.86 9.74
CA ASN A 196 -28.99 -8.48 9.96
C ASN A 196 -29.68 -9.49 10.90
N VAL A 197 -29.52 -10.80 10.64
CA VAL A 197 -30.08 -11.85 11.50
C VAL A 197 -29.48 -11.81 12.91
N MET A 198 -28.17 -11.56 13.03
CA MET A 198 -27.52 -11.38 14.33
C MET A 198 -28.08 -10.16 15.08
N GLN A 199 -28.24 -9.05 14.38
CA GLN A 199 -28.77 -7.80 14.94
C GLN A 199 -30.24 -8.00 15.40
N GLU A 200 -31.03 -8.70 14.61
CA GLU A 200 -32.42 -9.06 14.91
C GLU A 200 -32.50 -9.97 16.15
N ASN A 201 -31.65 -10.96 16.24
CA ASN A 201 -31.57 -11.88 17.40
C ASN A 201 -31.08 -11.17 18.67
N VAL A 202 -30.11 -10.29 18.56
CA VAL A 202 -29.62 -9.49 19.69
C VAL A 202 -30.69 -8.49 20.14
N SER A 203 -31.43 -7.91 19.26
CA SER A 203 -32.58 -7.03 19.54
C SER A 203 -33.68 -7.81 20.24
N UNK A 204 -33.86 -8.85 19.83
CA UNK A 204 -34.79 -9.67 20.38
C UNK A 204 -34.41 -10.20 21.71
N UNK A 205 -33.41 -10.39 21.82
CA UNK A 205 -32.92 -10.75 23.05
C UNK A 205 -33.02 -9.67 24.06
N UNK A 206 -32.92 -8.60 23.49
CA UNK A 206 -33.03 -7.49 24.32
C UNK A 206 -34.40 -7.28 24.77
N CYS A 207 -35.33 -7.34 23.96
CA CYS A 207 -36.75 -7.13 24.32
C CYS A 207 -37.26 -8.13 25.33
N ILE A 208 -36.86 -9.39 25.19
CA ILE A 208 -37.27 -10.48 26.11
C ILE A 208 -36.65 -10.28 27.51
N ARG A 209 -35.41 -9.86 27.59
CA ARG A 209 -34.65 -9.71 28.86
C ARG A 209 -35.01 -8.44 29.65
N PHE A 210 -35.53 -7.43 28.96
CA PHE A 210 -35.88 -6.14 29.59
C PHE A 210 -37.33 -5.77 29.20
N PRO A 211 -38.36 -6.26 29.93
CA PRO A 211 -39.75 -6.00 29.57
C PRO A 211 -40.19 -4.51 29.65
N ARG A 212 -39.38 -3.64 30.23
CA ARG A 212 -39.65 -2.17 30.23
C ARG A 212 -39.39 -1.50 28.88
N CYS A 213 -38.78 -2.19 27.91
CA CYS A 213 -38.50 -1.62 26.57
C CYS A 213 -39.54 -2.01 25.51
N GLN A 214 -40.60 -2.73 25.90
CA GLN A 214 -41.67 -3.18 24.97
C GLN A 214 -42.42 -2.03 24.28
N SER A 215 -42.34 -0.80 24.78
CA SER A 215 -42.98 0.35 24.14
C SER A 215 -42.15 0.97 22.99
N LEU A 216 -40.94 0.44 22.73
CA LEU A 216 -40.00 0.97 21.72
C LEU A 216 -39.74 -0.01 20.56
N CYS A 217 -40.29 -1.24 20.62
CA CYS A 217 -40.31 -2.19 19.53
C CYS A 217 -41.66 -2.18 18.82
#